data_f8b40d7aaebc8a9e8d67f684a59bc831
#
_entry.id   f8b40d7aaebc8a9e8d67f684a59bc831
#
_cell.length_a   1.000
_cell.length_b   1.000
_cell.length_c   1.000
_cell.angle_alpha   90.00
_cell.angle_beta   90.00
_cell.angle_gamma   90.00
#
_symmetry.space_group_name_H-M   'P 1'
#
loop_
_entity.id
_entity.type
_entity.pdbx_description
1 polymer ?
#
loop_
_entity_poly.entity_id
_entity_poly.type
_entity_poly.pdbx_seq_one_letter_code
_entity_poly.pdbx_strand_id
1 'polypeptide(L)'
;MGTTLSGMKTETVAARGSGAVRRVLEAELKAARARGAEHPRVVDVGGGSGGWAVPFAAAGCRVTVVEPSPNALATLQRRAEEEGVSELITVVADDSDALGRHVEAGSADLVLAHGLLEIVDDPAAVLTALATAVAPGGAVSVLVANRHAAVLHRALSGRVAEAQRLLESADGVVPGDTVLRRYSAAGLRADLEAAGLEVASLQGDRVISDLVGGDVRDDELAEFERVAAASPALRDIAGRLHAVARLA
;
A
#
# COMPACT_ATOMS: atom_id res chain seq x y z
N MET A 1 -25.16 5.80 24.14
CA MET A 1 -25.21 5.51 22.70
C MET A 1 -24.02 6.22 22.06
N GLY A 2 -22.88 5.54 21.88
CA GLY A 2 -21.64 6.16 21.40
C GLY A 2 -20.62 5.09 21.04
N THR A 3 -20.96 4.14 20.14
CA THR A 3 -20.06 3.01 19.85
C THR A 3 -19.79 2.81 18.35
N THR A 4 -20.20 3.73 17.45
CA THR A 4 -20.16 3.47 15.99
C THR A 4 -19.05 4.21 15.25
N LEU A 5 -18.39 5.20 15.82
CA LEU A 5 -17.35 5.99 15.13
C LEU A 5 -15.93 5.43 15.29
N SER A 6 -15.65 4.64 16.34
CA SER A 6 -14.30 4.10 16.60
C SER A 6 -13.94 2.97 15.63
N GLY A 7 -14.88 2.08 15.29
CA GLY A 7 -14.64 0.95 14.38
C GLY A 7 -14.36 1.39 12.94
N MET A 8 -15.10 2.36 12.41
CA MET A 8 -14.90 2.87 11.04
C MET A 8 -13.56 3.59 10.86
N LYS A 9 -13.09 4.32 11.89
CA LYS A 9 -11.76 4.96 11.85
C LYS A 9 -10.62 3.93 11.83
N THR A 10 -10.78 2.82 12.52
CA THR A 10 -9.74 1.78 12.64
C THR A 10 -9.55 1.00 11.34
N GLU A 11 -10.62 0.62 10.65
CA GLU A 11 -10.52 -0.04 9.33
C GLU A 11 -9.87 0.88 8.27
N THR A 12 -10.25 2.14 8.24
CA THR A 12 -9.71 3.13 7.30
C THR A 12 -8.22 3.38 7.53
N VAL A 13 -7.75 3.39 8.78
CA VAL A 13 -6.32 3.55 9.13
C VAL A 13 -5.54 2.29 8.76
N ALA A 14 -6.09 1.10 8.99
CA ALA A 14 -5.45 -0.17 8.65
C ALA A 14 -5.19 -0.32 7.15
N ALA A 15 -6.13 0.12 6.30
CA ALA A 15 -5.99 0.06 4.84
C ALA A 15 -4.96 1.05 4.27
N ARG A 16 -4.75 2.19 4.94
CA ARG A 16 -3.88 3.29 4.43
C ARG A 16 -2.40 3.17 4.77
N GLY A 17 -1.97 2.19 5.57
CA GLY A 17 -0.62 2.22 6.13
C GLY A 17 -0.48 3.21 7.29
N SER A 18 0.70 3.22 7.89
CA SER A 18 1.02 4.09 9.01
C SER A 18 1.32 5.54 8.61
N GLY A 19 1.55 6.39 9.61
CA GLY A 19 2.08 7.73 9.39
C GLY A 19 3.43 7.73 8.66
N ALA A 20 4.23 6.64 8.73
CA ALA A 20 5.48 6.52 7.99
C ALA A 20 5.24 6.43 6.47
N VAL A 21 4.30 5.58 6.02
CA VAL A 21 3.90 5.48 4.62
C VAL A 21 3.38 6.82 4.12
N ARG A 22 2.47 7.46 4.88
CA ARG A 22 1.90 8.77 4.53
C ARG A 22 2.99 9.82 4.26
N ARG A 23 3.96 9.96 5.16
CA ARG A 23 5.06 10.94 5.00
C ARG A 23 5.86 10.73 3.71
N VAL A 24 6.12 9.47 3.36
CA VAL A 24 6.82 9.15 2.11
C VAL A 24 6.00 9.55 0.90
N LEU A 25 4.70 9.23 0.87
CA LEU A 25 3.82 9.59 -0.24
C LEU A 25 3.65 11.11 -0.36
N GLU A 26 3.52 11.84 0.75
CA GLU A 26 3.48 13.31 0.77
C GLU A 26 4.78 13.92 0.22
N ALA A 27 5.94 13.31 0.53
CA ALA A 27 7.22 13.74 -0.02
C ALA A 27 7.28 13.52 -1.55
N GLU A 28 6.76 12.40 -2.06
CA GLU A 28 6.68 12.15 -3.51
C GLU A 28 5.76 13.15 -4.22
N LEU A 29 4.60 13.49 -3.65
CA LEU A 29 3.73 14.53 -4.20
C LEU A 29 4.39 15.92 -4.18
N LYS A 30 5.13 16.23 -3.11
CA LYS A 30 5.91 17.48 -3.06
C LYS A 30 7.00 17.50 -4.14
N ALA A 31 7.68 16.38 -4.36
CA ALA A 31 8.68 16.26 -5.43
C ALA A 31 8.04 16.40 -6.82
N ALA A 32 6.85 15.83 -7.06
CA ALA A 32 6.11 16.01 -8.31
C ALA A 32 5.79 17.49 -8.56
N ARG A 33 5.30 18.20 -7.54
CA ARG A 33 5.04 19.65 -7.64
C ARG A 33 6.32 20.47 -7.92
N ALA A 34 7.44 20.09 -7.31
CA ALA A 34 8.71 20.74 -7.57
C ALA A 34 9.21 20.53 -9.01
N ARG A 35 8.80 19.43 -9.67
CA ARG A 35 9.04 19.19 -11.10
C ARG A 35 8.05 19.92 -12.03
N GLY A 36 7.09 20.66 -11.50
CA GLY A 36 6.13 21.46 -12.27
C GLY A 36 4.72 20.85 -12.39
N ALA A 37 4.44 19.73 -11.72
CA ALA A 37 3.08 19.19 -11.69
C ALA A 37 2.22 20.01 -10.72
N GLU A 38 1.48 20.99 -11.23
CA GLU A 38 0.55 21.81 -10.43
C GLU A 38 -0.50 20.90 -9.73
N HIS A 39 -1.04 19.96 -10.48
CA HIS A 39 -1.97 18.94 -10.01
C HIS A 39 -1.37 17.54 -10.25
N PRO A 40 -0.57 16.99 -9.32
CA PRO A 40 0.05 15.67 -9.51
C PRO A 40 -0.98 14.61 -9.87
N ARG A 41 -0.66 13.80 -10.87
CA ARG A 41 -1.49 12.67 -11.31
C ARG A 41 -1.15 11.44 -10.51
N VAL A 42 -2.12 10.94 -9.76
CA VAL A 42 -1.99 9.74 -8.92
C VAL A 42 -2.86 8.63 -9.51
N VAL A 43 -2.31 7.44 -9.60
CA VAL A 43 -3.04 6.22 -9.97
C VAL A 43 -3.05 5.30 -8.76
N ASP A 44 -4.23 4.91 -8.28
CA ASP A 44 -4.42 4.03 -7.11
C ASP A 44 -5.02 2.71 -7.60
N VAL A 45 -4.17 1.70 -7.79
CA VAL A 45 -4.55 0.38 -8.32
C VAL A 45 -4.92 -0.54 -7.16
N GLY A 46 -6.15 -1.04 -7.20
CA GLY A 46 -6.77 -1.69 -6.04
C GLY A 46 -7.09 -0.68 -4.93
N GLY A 47 -7.49 0.56 -5.31
CA GLY A 47 -7.67 1.67 -4.39
C GLY A 47 -8.85 1.53 -3.41
N GLY A 48 -9.64 0.46 -3.57
CA GLY A 48 -10.70 0.09 -2.66
C GLY A 48 -11.70 1.22 -2.43
N SER A 49 -11.99 1.50 -1.17
CA SER A 49 -12.94 2.56 -0.75
C SER A 49 -12.34 3.97 -0.74
N GLY A 50 -11.25 4.22 -1.48
CA GLY A 50 -10.66 5.54 -1.63
C GLY A 50 -9.82 6.02 -0.43
N GLY A 51 -9.21 5.08 0.28
CA GLY A 51 -8.40 5.39 1.46
C GLY A 51 -7.27 6.38 1.19
N TRP A 52 -6.62 6.31 0.04
CA TRP A 52 -5.63 7.26 -0.45
C TRP A 52 -6.22 8.26 -1.43
N ALA A 53 -7.12 7.81 -2.31
CA ALA A 53 -7.65 8.63 -3.38
C ALA A 53 -8.32 9.91 -2.87
N VAL A 54 -9.20 9.82 -1.87
CA VAL A 54 -9.91 10.99 -1.34
C VAL A 54 -8.97 11.99 -0.67
N PRO A 55 -8.05 11.60 0.25
CA PRO A 55 -7.07 12.52 0.80
C PRO A 55 -6.15 13.17 -0.23
N PHE A 56 -5.76 12.45 -1.29
CA PHE A 56 -4.91 13.03 -2.33
C PHE A 56 -5.68 14.01 -3.22
N ALA A 57 -6.93 13.71 -3.54
CA ALA A 57 -7.80 14.65 -4.23
C ALA A 57 -8.02 15.92 -3.40
N ALA A 58 -8.27 15.80 -2.09
CA ALA A 58 -8.37 16.93 -1.16
C ALA A 58 -7.05 17.74 -1.07
N ALA A 59 -5.90 17.10 -1.32
CA ALA A 59 -4.61 17.78 -1.44
C ALA A 59 -4.36 18.38 -2.85
N GLY A 60 -5.37 18.39 -3.76
CA GLY A 60 -5.31 18.97 -5.08
C GLY A 60 -4.67 18.09 -6.16
N CYS A 61 -4.56 16.79 -5.94
CA CYS A 61 -4.14 15.83 -6.96
C CYS A 61 -5.31 15.43 -7.87
N ARG A 62 -5.01 15.01 -9.10
CA ARG A 62 -5.95 14.28 -9.95
C ARG A 62 -5.71 12.79 -9.73
N VAL A 63 -6.75 12.06 -9.32
CA VAL A 63 -6.60 10.66 -8.92
C VAL A 63 -7.41 9.77 -9.85
N THR A 64 -6.79 8.74 -10.40
CA THR A 64 -7.48 7.65 -11.08
C THR A 64 -7.45 6.43 -10.17
N VAL A 65 -8.61 5.88 -9.84
CA VAL A 65 -8.76 4.66 -9.04
C VAL A 65 -9.18 3.52 -9.94
N VAL A 66 -8.43 2.43 -9.94
CA VAL A 66 -8.77 1.19 -10.63
C VAL A 66 -9.14 0.15 -9.57
N GLU A 67 -10.41 -0.25 -9.53
CA GLU A 67 -10.96 -1.13 -8.49
C GLU A 67 -12.14 -1.93 -9.03
N PRO A 68 -12.12 -3.28 -8.99
CA PRO A 68 -13.21 -4.10 -9.53
C PRO A 68 -14.44 -4.17 -8.62
N SER A 69 -14.32 -3.88 -7.32
CA SER A 69 -15.41 -4.07 -6.35
C SER A 69 -16.46 -2.94 -6.39
N PRO A 70 -17.70 -3.20 -6.83
CA PRO A 70 -18.75 -2.17 -6.85
C PRO A 70 -19.05 -1.58 -5.46
N ASN A 71 -18.95 -2.39 -4.40
CA ASN A 71 -19.19 -1.94 -3.02
C ASN A 71 -18.10 -0.98 -2.54
N ALA A 72 -16.84 -1.27 -2.90
CA ALA A 72 -15.72 -0.38 -2.60
C ALA A 72 -15.87 0.95 -3.34
N LEU A 73 -16.20 0.90 -4.64
CA LEU A 73 -16.43 2.09 -5.46
C LEU A 73 -17.59 2.95 -4.96
N ALA A 74 -18.71 2.34 -4.56
CA ALA A 74 -19.83 3.09 -3.97
C ALA A 74 -19.41 3.82 -2.69
N THR A 75 -18.57 3.19 -1.86
CA THR A 75 -18.03 3.82 -0.65
C THR A 75 -17.06 4.95 -0.98
N LEU A 76 -16.22 4.76 -2.00
CA LEU A 76 -15.32 5.80 -2.51
C LEU A 76 -16.11 7.02 -3.00
N GLN A 77 -17.11 6.81 -3.84
CA GLN A 77 -17.95 7.89 -4.39
C GLN A 77 -18.60 8.71 -3.28
N ARG A 78 -19.25 8.06 -2.31
CA ARG A 78 -19.86 8.76 -1.16
C ARG A 78 -18.82 9.58 -0.38
N ARG A 79 -17.62 9.04 -0.14
CA ARG A 79 -16.56 9.77 0.56
C ARG A 79 -16.04 10.98 -0.25
N ALA A 80 -15.93 10.82 -1.57
CA ALA A 80 -15.51 11.89 -2.45
C ALA A 80 -16.55 13.04 -2.49
N GLU A 81 -17.84 12.69 -2.45
CA GLU A 81 -18.94 13.66 -2.34
C GLU A 81 -18.91 14.39 -0.98
N GLU A 82 -18.76 13.66 0.12
CA GLU A 82 -18.68 14.21 1.49
C GLU A 82 -17.51 15.20 1.64
N GLU A 83 -16.37 14.94 0.97
CA GLU A 83 -15.18 15.81 0.98
C GLU A 83 -15.18 16.86 -0.15
N GLY A 84 -16.19 16.84 -1.05
CA GLY A 84 -16.31 17.78 -2.15
C GLY A 84 -15.22 17.66 -3.23
N VAL A 85 -14.69 16.45 -3.45
CA VAL A 85 -13.55 16.20 -4.37
C VAL A 85 -13.87 15.24 -5.52
N SER A 86 -15.15 14.95 -5.76
CA SER A 86 -15.58 14.00 -6.79
C SER A 86 -15.02 14.31 -8.18
N GLU A 87 -14.95 15.58 -8.54
CA GLU A 87 -14.45 16.05 -9.86
C GLU A 87 -12.93 15.79 -10.06
N LEU A 88 -12.20 15.50 -8.98
CA LEU A 88 -10.77 15.23 -9.02
C LEU A 88 -10.47 13.71 -9.04
N ILE A 89 -11.50 12.87 -8.94
CA ILE A 89 -11.36 11.42 -8.88
C ILE A 89 -12.03 10.77 -10.08
N THR A 90 -11.25 10.11 -10.92
CA THR A 90 -11.73 9.23 -11.98
C THR A 90 -11.82 7.81 -11.46
N VAL A 91 -12.99 7.19 -11.57
CA VAL A 91 -13.22 5.80 -11.13
C VAL A 91 -13.25 4.89 -12.34
N VAL A 92 -12.47 3.82 -12.28
CA VAL A 92 -12.40 2.74 -13.28
C VAL A 92 -12.80 1.43 -12.61
N ALA A 93 -13.95 0.89 -12.99
CA ALA A 93 -14.48 -0.37 -12.49
C ALA A 93 -13.89 -1.54 -13.32
N ASP A 94 -12.62 -1.84 -13.08
CA ASP A 94 -11.90 -2.91 -13.83
C ASP A 94 -10.80 -3.51 -12.94
N ASP A 95 -10.25 -4.65 -13.37
CA ASP A 95 -9.15 -5.32 -12.68
C ASP A 95 -7.80 -4.65 -12.96
N SER A 96 -6.81 -4.95 -12.12
CA SER A 96 -5.45 -4.39 -12.22
C SER A 96 -4.73 -4.76 -13.51
N ASP A 97 -5.08 -5.89 -14.15
CA ASP A 97 -4.53 -6.31 -15.43
C ASP A 97 -5.00 -5.42 -16.60
N ALA A 98 -6.10 -4.71 -16.42
CA ALA A 98 -6.64 -3.77 -17.39
C ALA A 98 -6.01 -2.37 -17.32
N LEU A 99 -5.08 -2.12 -16.38
CA LEU A 99 -4.51 -0.79 -16.11
C LEU A 99 -4.08 -0.05 -17.39
N GLY A 100 -3.36 -0.72 -18.29
CA GLY A 100 -2.87 -0.13 -19.54
C GLY A 100 -3.95 0.29 -20.54
N ARG A 101 -5.23 -0.12 -20.35
CA ARG A 101 -6.37 0.33 -21.16
C ARG A 101 -6.93 1.67 -20.68
N HIS A 102 -6.69 2.03 -19.43
CA HIS A 102 -7.32 3.15 -18.75
C HIS A 102 -6.34 4.26 -18.36
N VAL A 103 -5.04 3.92 -18.26
CA VAL A 103 -3.98 4.85 -17.88
C VAL A 103 -2.95 4.92 -19.00
N GLU A 104 -2.70 6.12 -19.48
CA GLU A 104 -1.69 6.39 -20.52
C GLU A 104 -0.29 6.09 -19.97
N ALA A 105 0.55 5.45 -20.77
CA ALA A 105 1.92 5.15 -20.43
C ALA A 105 2.70 6.42 -20.07
N GLY A 106 3.50 6.36 -19.02
CA GLY A 106 4.34 7.46 -18.58
C GLY A 106 3.57 8.70 -18.11
N SER A 107 2.31 8.53 -17.69
CA SER A 107 1.45 9.67 -17.36
C SER A 107 1.33 9.99 -15.87
N ALA A 108 1.60 9.04 -14.98
CA ALA A 108 1.35 9.19 -13.56
C ALA A 108 2.59 9.68 -12.79
N ASP A 109 2.45 10.71 -11.97
CA ASP A 109 3.51 11.17 -11.06
C ASP A 109 3.73 10.21 -9.89
N LEU A 110 2.66 9.52 -9.46
CA LEU A 110 2.68 8.53 -8.40
C LEU A 110 1.69 7.41 -8.71
N VAL A 111 2.16 6.16 -8.67
CA VAL A 111 1.33 4.96 -8.84
C VAL A 111 1.34 4.17 -7.55
N LEU A 112 0.18 3.81 -7.02
CA LEU A 112 0.01 3.03 -5.79
C LEU A 112 -0.46 1.62 -6.11
N ALA A 113 0.10 0.63 -5.41
CA ALA A 113 -0.37 -0.75 -5.32
C ALA A 113 -0.26 -1.21 -3.86
N HIS A 114 -1.25 -0.86 -3.05
CA HIS A 114 -1.26 -1.12 -1.62
C HIS A 114 -2.23 -2.23 -1.25
N GLY A 115 -1.71 -3.36 -0.76
CA GLY A 115 -2.52 -4.54 -0.46
C GLY A 115 -3.00 -5.29 -1.71
N LEU A 116 -2.34 -5.08 -2.84
CA LEU A 116 -2.74 -5.63 -4.14
C LEU A 116 -1.93 -6.86 -4.54
N LEU A 117 -0.60 -6.80 -4.47
CA LEU A 117 0.27 -7.86 -5.01
C LEU A 117 0.11 -9.20 -4.29
N GLU A 118 -0.36 -9.18 -3.05
CA GLU A 118 -0.63 -10.39 -2.28
C GLU A 118 -1.91 -11.13 -2.68
N ILE A 119 -2.79 -10.53 -3.49
CA ILE A 119 -4.10 -11.08 -3.85
C ILE A 119 -4.31 -11.29 -5.36
N VAL A 120 -3.44 -10.75 -6.21
CA VAL A 120 -3.52 -10.93 -7.66
C VAL A 120 -2.88 -12.25 -8.08
N ASP A 121 -3.34 -12.85 -9.17
CA ASP A 121 -2.78 -14.11 -9.70
C ASP A 121 -1.36 -13.90 -10.26
N ASP A 122 -1.15 -12.85 -11.04
CA ASP A 122 0.14 -12.53 -11.69
C ASP A 122 0.69 -11.17 -11.21
N PRO A 123 1.47 -11.13 -10.12
CA PRO A 123 2.08 -9.90 -9.63
C PRO A 123 3.14 -9.33 -10.57
N ALA A 124 3.79 -10.15 -11.40
CA ALA A 124 4.80 -9.67 -12.35
C ALA A 124 4.16 -8.85 -13.47
N ALA A 125 3.02 -9.31 -14.01
CA ALA A 125 2.24 -8.54 -14.97
C ALA A 125 1.75 -7.21 -14.38
N VAL A 126 1.24 -7.22 -13.14
CA VAL A 126 0.82 -5.99 -12.44
C VAL A 126 2.00 -5.03 -12.28
N LEU A 127 3.15 -5.48 -11.77
CA LEU A 127 4.34 -4.63 -11.60
C LEU A 127 4.82 -4.02 -12.92
N THR A 128 4.78 -4.77 -14.01
CA THR A 128 5.09 -4.28 -15.37
C THR A 128 4.10 -3.19 -15.79
N ALA A 129 2.82 -3.36 -15.50
CA ALA A 129 1.80 -2.36 -15.81
C ALA A 129 1.98 -1.07 -14.98
N LEU A 130 2.34 -1.18 -13.68
CA LEU A 130 2.68 -0.03 -12.83
C LEU A 130 3.91 0.71 -13.37
N ALA A 131 4.97 -0.01 -13.76
CA ALA A 131 6.16 0.57 -14.36
C ALA A 131 5.86 1.29 -15.68
N THR A 132 4.93 0.76 -16.48
CA THR A 132 4.49 1.40 -17.73
C THR A 132 3.71 2.68 -17.47
N ALA A 133 2.89 2.74 -16.42
CA ALA A 133 2.04 3.89 -16.10
C ALA A 133 2.80 5.08 -15.51
N VAL A 134 3.90 4.83 -14.77
CA VAL A 134 4.64 5.87 -14.07
C VAL A 134 5.42 6.77 -15.03
N ALA A 135 5.35 8.08 -14.82
CA ALA A 135 6.08 9.09 -15.60
C ALA A 135 7.59 9.05 -15.28
N PRO A 136 8.45 9.50 -16.21
CA PRO A 136 9.86 9.76 -15.90
C PRO A 136 10.01 10.69 -14.70
N GLY A 137 10.78 10.26 -13.70
CA GLY A 137 10.93 10.95 -12.41
C GLY A 137 9.76 10.80 -11.44
N GLY A 138 8.70 10.10 -11.84
CA GLY A 138 7.61 9.66 -10.95
C GLY A 138 8.03 8.52 -10.04
N ALA A 139 7.09 8.02 -9.24
CA ALA A 139 7.33 6.93 -8.31
C ALA A 139 6.22 5.87 -8.33
N VAL A 140 6.60 4.62 -8.14
CA VAL A 140 5.70 3.52 -7.82
C VAL A 140 5.83 3.22 -6.33
N SER A 141 4.71 3.20 -5.62
CA SER A 141 4.62 2.87 -4.20
C SER A 141 3.89 1.55 -4.02
N VAL A 142 4.55 0.59 -3.39
CA VAL A 142 4.03 -0.76 -3.14
C VAL A 142 4.02 -1.02 -1.65
N LEU A 143 2.86 -1.45 -1.13
CA LEU A 143 2.71 -1.87 0.27
C LEU A 143 2.14 -3.29 0.30
N VAL A 144 2.89 -4.22 0.90
CA VAL A 144 2.55 -5.66 0.88
C VAL A 144 2.65 -6.32 2.25
N ALA A 145 1.93 -7.43 2.42
CA ALA A 145 2.01 -8.26 3.60
C ALA A 145 3.38 -8.93 3.75
N ASN A 146 3.98 -8.83 4.96
CA ASN A 146 5.30 -9.39 5.25
C ASN A 146 5.19 -10.84 5.75
N ARG A 147 5.92 -11.76 5.13
CA ARG A 147 5.94 -13.17 5.51
C ARG A 147 6.56 -13.41 6.90
N HIS A 148 7.63 -12.68 7.24
CA HIS A 148 8.33 -12.88 8.52
C HIS A 148 7.47 -12.42 9.70
N ALA A 149 6.73 -11.32 9.54
CA ALA A 149 5.73 -10.90 10.53
C ALA A 149 4.64 -11.97 10.71
N ALA A 150 4.16 -12.56 9.63
CA ALA A 150 3.15 -13.61 9.71
C ALA A 150 3.65 -14.88 10.42
N VAL A 151 4.92 -15.25 10.22
CA VAL A 151 5.60 -16.33 10.96
C VAL A 151 5.67 -15.99 12.45
N LEU A 152 6.21 -14.80 12.76
CA LEU A 152 6.38 -14.34 14.14
C LEU A 152 5.05 -14.27 14.90
N HIS A 153 4.02 -13.68 14.27
CA HIS A 153 2.69 -13.56 14.86
C HIS A 153 2.06 -14.93 15.18
N ARG A 154 2.19 -15.92 14.28
CA ARG A 154 1.69 -17.28 14.55
C ARG A 154 2.47 -17.95 15.68
N ALA A 155 3.80 -17.83 15.69
CA ALA A 155 4.63 -18.39 16.75
C ALA A 155 4.30 -17.80 18.13
N LEU A 156 4.18 -16.47 18.23
CA LEU A 156 3.81 -15.77 19.47
C LEU A 156 2.39 -16.12 19.94
N SER A 157 1.49 -16.44 19.02
CA SER A 157 0.13 -16.91 19.32
C SER A 157 0.06 -18.40 19.68
N GLY A 158 1.21 -19.09 19.84
CA GLY A 158 1.28 -20.52 20.18
C GLY A 158 1.02 -21.46 18.99
N ARG A 159 0.80 -20.95 17.78
CA ARG A 159 0.56 -21.73 16.55
C ARG A 159 1.88 -22.11 15.87
N VAL A 160 2.80 -22.73 16.61
CA VAL A 160 4.19 -22.98 16.16
C VAL A 160 4.24 -23.87 14.92
N ALA A 161 3.38 -24.90 14.82
CA ALA A 161 3.33 -25.76 13.64
C ALA A 161 2.85 -25.03 12.37
N GLU A 162 1.98 -24.03 12.50
CA GLU A 162 1.59 -23.18 11.36
C GLU A 162 2.71 -22.21 11.00
N ALA A 163 3.39 -21.64 12.00
CA ALA A 163 4.54 -20.77 11.79
C ALA A 163 5.64 -21.49 11.02
N GLN A 164 5.92 -22.75 11.37
CA GLN A 164 6.89 -23.57 10.65
C GLN A 164 6.46 -23.82 9.20
N ARG A 165 5.22 -24.25 8.96
CA ARG A 165 4.71 -24.46 7.59
C ARG A 165 4.78 -23.19 6.74
N LEU A 166 4.45 -22.04 7.32
CA LEU A 166 4.53 -20.76 6.64
C LEU A 166 5.98 -20.38 6.30
N LEU A 167 6.92 -20.68 7.18
CA LEU A 167 8.34 -20.44 6.95
C LEU A 167 8.89 -21.30 5.80
N GLU A 168 8.41 -22.55 5.68
CA GLU A 168 8.80 -23.50 4.63
C GLU A 168 8.05 -23.29 3.31
N SER A 169 6.89 -22.59 3.32
CA SER A 169 6.09 -22.30 2.14
C SER A 169 6.83 -21.37 1.18
N ALA A 170 6.83 -21.66 -0.12
CA ALA A 170 7.40 -20.80 -1.16
C ALA A 170 6.70 -19.43 -1.17
N ASP A 171 5.37 -19.43 -1.13
CA ASP A 171 4.55 -18.21 -1.20
C ASP A 171 4.30 -17.57 0.18
N GLY A 172 4.81 -18.15 1.27
CA GLY A 172 4.61 -17.61 2.61
C GLY A 172 3.14 -17.64 3.06
N VAL A 173 2.41 -18.70 2.70
CA VAL A 173 1.00 -18.91 3.06
C VAL A 173 0.75 -20.31 3.58
N VAL A 174 -0.35 -20.48 4.31
CA VAL A 174 -0.85 -21.77 4.80
C VAL A 174 -2.35 -21.89 4.48
N PRO A 175 -2.92 -23.11 4.47
CA PRO A 175 -4.36 -23.31 4.25
C PRO A 175 -5.20 -22.44 5.18
N GLY A 176 -6.18 -21.72 4.59
CA GLY A 176 -7.06 -20.78 5.29
C GLY A 176 -6.59 -19.32 5.29
N ASP A 177 -5.40 -19.02 4.75
CA ASP A 177 -5.00 -17.63 4.50
C ASP A 177 -5.87 -17.00 3.39
N THR A 178 -6.15 -15.71 3.52
CA THR A 178 -6.92 -14.93 2.55
C THR A 178 -6.05 -14.30 1.44
N VAL A 179 -4.74 -14.34 1.61
CA VAL A 179 -3.77 -13.88 0.61
C VAL A 179 -3.17 -15.06 -0.14
N LEU A 180 -2.78 -14.84 -1.39
CA LEU A 180 -2.14 -15.83 -2.24
C LEU A 180 -0.63 -15.92 -1.97
N ARG A 181 -0.03 -14.81 -1.49
CA ARG A 181 1.40 -14.73 -1.14
C ARG A 181 1.70 -13.69 -0.10
N ARG A 182 2.89 -13.80 0.49
CA ARG A 182 3.51 -12.77 1.34
C ARG A 182 4.94 -12.56 0.92
N TYR A 183 5.44 -11.37 1.11
CA TYR A 183 6.75 -10.95 0.65
C TYR A 183 7.77 -10.95 1.78
N SER A 184 9.03 -11.26 1.45
CA SER A 184 10.20 -10.81 2.21
C SER A 184 10.72 -9.51 1.58
N ALA A 185 11.54 -8.77 2.33
CA ALA A 185 12.17 -7.55 1.80
C ALA A 185 13.02 -7.82 0.55
N ALA A 186 13.74 -8.95 0.52
CA ALA A 186 14.55 -9.36 -0.63
C ALA A 186 13.67 -9.78 -1.82
N GLY A 187 12.58 -10.53 -1.59
CA GLY A 187 11.67 -10.95 -2.66
C GLY A 187 10.96 -9.76 -3.31
N LEU A 188 10.42 -8.83 -2.49
CA LEU A 188 9.78 -7.62 -3.02
C LEU A 188 10.74 -6.79 -3.86
N ARG A 189 11.99 -6.64 -3.42
CA ARG A 189 13.03 -5.93 -4.19
C ARG A 189 13.30 -6.63 -5.53
N ALA A 190 13.49 -7.93 -5.53
CA ALA A 190 13.77 -8.71 -6.74
C ALA A 190 12.63 -8.60 -7.77
N ASP A 191 11.37 -8.67 -7.33
CA ASP A 191 10.21 -8.56 -8.22
C ASP A 191 10.08 -7.15 -8.82
N LEU A 192 10.34 -6.09 -8.03
CA LEU A 192 10.36 -4.71 -8.52
C LEU A 192 11.49 -4.50 -9.56
N GLU A 193 12.70 -4.97 -9.26
CA GLU A 193 13.86 -4.88 -10.17
C GLU A 193 13.62 -5.67 -11.46
N ALA A 194 12.99 -6.84 -11.40
CA ALA A 194 12.61 -7.62 -12.57
C ALA A 194 11.60 -6.91 -13.48
N ALA A 195 10.77 -6.03 -12.91
CA ALA A 195 9.84 -5.18 -13.64
C ALA A 195 10.46 -3.85 -14.17
N GLY A 196 11.79 -3.67 -14.02
CA GLY A 196 12.49 -2.45 -14.44
C GLY A 196 12.34 -1.27 -13.48
N LEU A 197 12.06 -1.55 -12.21
CA LEU A 197 11.88 -0.55 -11.15
C LEU A 197 13.02 -0.63 -10.14
N GLU A 198 13.86 0.40 -10.06
CA GLU A 198 14.88 0.52 -9.03
C GLU A 198 14.27 0.93 -7.69
N VAL A 199 14.54 0.18 -6.63
CA VAL A 199 14.02 0.46 -5.28
C VAL A 199 14.79 1.61 -4.62
N ALA A 200 14.18 2.78 -4.60
CA ALA A 200 14.70 4.00 -3.98
C ALA A 200 14.62 3.95 -2.44
N SER A 201 13.57 3.37 -1.89
CA SER A 201 13.44 3.16 -0.45
C SER A 201 12.63 1.91 -0.13
N LEU A 202 12.99 1.25 0.98
CA LEU A 202 12.26 0.09 1.52
C LEU A 202 12.21 0.21 3.04
N GLN A 203 11.02 0.27 3.60
CA GLN A 203 10.78 0.44 5.02
C GLN A 203 9.72 -0.54 5.55
N GLY A 204 9.69 -0.71 6.87
CA GLY A 204 8.61 -1.42 7.55
C GLY A 204 7.38 -0.52 7.73
N ASP A 205 6.21 -1.14 7.79
CA ASP A 205 4.98 -0.50 8.20
C ASP A 205 4.32 -1.36 9.27
N ARG A 206 3.88 -0.75 10.38
CA ARG A 206 3.31 -1.43 11.54
C ARG A 206 4.31 -2.44 12.15
N VAL A 207 5.44 -1.90 12.63
CA VAL A 207 6.53 -2.73 13.19
C VAL A 207 6.05 -3.43 14.46
N ILE A 208 5.41 -2.69 15.37
CA ILE A 208 4.87 -3.23 16.62
C ILE A 208 3.39 -2.90 16.84
N SER A 209 2.78 -2.02 16.05
CA SER A 209 1.41 -1.54 16.26
C SER A 209 0.38 -2.67 16.34
N ASP A 210 0.63 -3.80 15.68
CA ASP A 210 -0.24 -4.98 15.71
C ASP A 210 0.05 -5.93 16.89
N LEU A 211 1.14 -5.70 17.61
CA LEU A 211 1.63 -6.55 18.70
C LEU A 211 1.45 -5.90 20.08
N VAL A 212 1.39 -4.58 20.12
CA VAL A 212 1.27 -3.82 21.37
C VAL A 212 -0.17 -3.76 21.79
N GLY A 213 -0.44 -4.33 22.98
CA GLY A 213 -1.70 -4.18 23.70
C GLY A 213 -1.49 -3.29 24.93
N GLY A 214 -2.54 -2.62 25.41
CA GLY A 214 -2.51 -1.81 26.62
C GLY A 214 -2.46 -0.30 26.38
N ASP A 215 -2.22 0.48 27.43
CA ASP A 215 -2.24 1.95 27.43
C ASP A 215 -0.91 2.54 26.90
N VAL A 216 -0.54 2.20 25.66
CA VAL A 216 0.56 2.89 24.98
C VAL A 216 0.00 4.17 24.35
N ARG A 217 0.66 5.30 24.60
CA ARG A 217 0.25 6.58 24.04
C ARG A 217 0.47 6.59 22.53
N ASP A 218 -0.52 7.10 21.80
CA ASP A 218 -0.50 7.16 20.33
C ASP A 218 0.72 7.92 19.77
N ASP A 219 1.16 8.98 20.46
CA ASP A 219 2.32 9.77 20.06
C ASP A 219 3.65 9.02 20.25
N GLU A 220 3.80 8.28 21.34
CA GLU A 220 4.98 7.43 21.59
C GLU A 220 5.07 6.30 20.60
N LEU A 221 3.94 5.64 20.31
CA LEU A 221 3.86 4.58 19.32
C LEU A 221 4.19 5.11 17.93
N ALA A 222 3.63 6.25 17.55
CA ALA A 222 3.89 6.86 16.24
C ALA A 222 5.35 7.27 16.06
N GLU A 223 6.01 7.78 17.11
CA GLU A 223 7.43 8.13 17.07
C GLU A 223 8.32 6.89 17.00
N PHE A 224 8.00 5.84 17.77
CA PHE A 224 8.71 4.57 17.69
C PHE A 224 8.59 3.97 16.28
N GLU A 225 7.37 3.86 15.74
CA GLU A 225 7.12 3.35 14.38
C GLU A 225 7.92 4.12 13.33
N ARG A 226 8.01 5.44 13.47
CA ARG A 226 8.76 6.29 12.56
C ARG A 226 10.25 5.94 12.51
N VAL A 227 10.86 5.67 13.66
CA VAL A 227 12.28 5.31 13.77
C VAL A 227 12.51 3.86 13.36
N ALA A 228 11.65 2.97 13.84
CA ALA A 228 11.74 1.52 13.62
C ALA A 228 11.55 1.13 12.15
N ALA A 229 10.69 1.83 11.42
CA ALA A 229 10.39 1.58 10.01
C ALA A 229 11.64 1.50 9.12
N ALA A 230 12.63 2.37 9.37
CA ALA A 230 13.87 2.45 8.61
C ALA A 230 14.95 1.44 9.05
N SER A 231 14.81 0.83 10.25
CA SER A 231 15.76 -0.15 10.77
C SER A 231 15.63 -1.47 10.01
N PRO A 232 16.68 -2.00 9.33
CA PRO A 232 16.58 -3.22 8.54
C PRO A 232 16.05 -4.42 9.35
N ALA A 233 16.53 -4.63 10.57
CA ALA A 233 16.09 -5.74 11.40
C ALA A 233 14.63 -5.64 11.83
N LEU A 234 14.15 -4.43 12.14
CA LEU A 234 12.76 -4.19 12.54
C LEU A 234 11.83 -4.13 11.32
N ARG A 235 12.28 -3.55 10.20
CA ARG A 235 11.58 -3.61 8.92
C ARG A 235 11.26 -5.07 8.53
N ASP A 236 12.22 -5.96 8.66
CA ASP A 236 12.08 -7.34 8.21
C ASP A 236 11.06 -8.15 9.04
N ILE A 237 10.66 -7.67 10.22
CA ILE A 237 9.60 -8.24 11.06
C ILE A 237 8.35 -7.34 11.15
N ALA A 238 8.32 -6.20 10.50
CA ALA A 238 7.14 -5.33 10.45
C ALA A 238 5.95 -6.03 9.78
N GLY A 239 4.74 -5.71 10.18
CA GLY A 239 3.51 -6.31 9.67
C GLY A 239 3.39 -6.22 8.15
N ARG A 240 3.87 -5.12 7.56
CA ARG A 240 3.92 -4.88 6.12
C ARG A 240 5.27 -4.30 5.69
N LEU A 241 5.57 -4.47 4.41
CA LEU A 241 6.73 -3.86 3.74
C LEU A 241 6.23 -2.78 2.79
N HIS A 242 6.82 -1.59 2.85
CA HIS A 242 6.55 -0.48 1.96
C HIS A 242 7.79 -0.15 1.13
N ALA A 243 7.67 -0.25 -0.17
CA ALA A 243 8.70 0.12 -1.13
C ALA A 243 8.26 1.32 -1.97
N VAL A 244 9.19 2.23 -2.22
CA VAL A 244 9.09 3.23 -3.29
C VAL A 244 10.16 2.93 -4.31
N ALA A 245 9.75 2.82 -5.57
CA ALA A 245 10.63 2.50 -6.68
C ALA A 245 10.43 3.48 -7.84
N ARG A 246 11.42 3.57 -8.73
CA ARG A 246 11.43 4.45 -9.90
C ARG A 246 11.84 3.66 -11.13
N LEU A 247 11.53 4.17 -12.31
CA LEU A 247 12.09 3.60 -13.54
C LEU A 247 13.63 3.62 -13.47
N ALA A 248 14.24 2.48 -13.82
CA ALA A 248 15.69 2.27 -13.84
C ALA A 248 16.39 3.11 -14.92
#